data_9220f9f92740570546ef7e8756b4072a
#
_entry.id   9220f9f92740570546ef7e8756b4072a
#
_cell.length_a   1.000
_cell.length_b   1.000
_cell.length_c   1.000
_cell.angle_alpha   90.00
_cell.angle_beta   90.00
_cell.angle_gamma   90.00
#
_symmetry.space_group_name_H-M   'P 1'
#
loop_
_entity.id
_entity.type
_entity.pdbx_description
1 polymer ?
#
loop_
_entity_poly.entity_id
_entity_poly.type
_entity_poly.pdbx_seq_one_letter_code
_entity_poly.pdbx_strand_id
1 'polypeptide(L)'
;MARAVCQQPELLLLDEPTANLDIGYQSMLMELASRLNREQGVTVIAAIHDINLAVHHFDRFILLSGGRVMAAGRAEEVITAENIRKSYGVQASTYRHPLHGVIQVSVVKGPAAGERSNGGPQVHVIGGGEEALPTLELLNQKGCRLSVGPVSAQDSGCRFAHFHSLPVIIVPPFTSMDNSHKDEHLALMRSAEAVVVPPIPFGEGNLPILEEVETVLKEGKPVYIIDLIGLEKRDYSGRALPLLKRFVAEGAVALVGIDKLPAMICQGGEKRYER
;
A
#
# COMPACT_ATOMS: atom_id res chain seq x y z
N MET A 1 -32.74 3.76 -21.26
CA MET A 1 -33.26 2.91 -20.15
C MET A 1 -34.79 3.00 -19.98
N ALA A 2 -35.45 4.17 -19.82
CA ALA A 2 -36.88 4.26 -19.60
C ALA A 2 -37.75 3.48 -20.62
N ARG A 3 -37.46 3.59 -21.92
CA ARG A 3 -38.15 2.84 -22.99
C ARG A 3 -38.04 1.31 -22.83
N ALA A 4 -36.90 0.78 -22.37
CA ALA A 4 -36.71 -0.64 -22.15
C ALA A 4 -37.49 -1.13 -20.91
N VAL A 5 -37.52 -0.34 -19.86
CA VAL A 5 -38.26 -0.65 -18.63
C VAL A 5 -39.79 -0.65 -18.85
N CYS A 6 -40.31 0.26 -19.68
CA CYS A 6 -41.72 0.26 -20.01
C CYS A 6 -42.21 -1.01 -20.74
N GLN A 7 -41.33 -1.81 -21.29
CA GLN A 7 -41.64 -3.08 -21.92
C GLN A 7 -41.78 -4.24 -20.92
N GLN A 8 -41.57 -4.00 -19.62
CA GLN A 8 -41.56 -4.99 -18.55
C GLN A 8 -40.71 -6.24 -18.88
N PRO A 9 -39.41 -6.07 -19.21
CA PRO A 9 -38.58 -7.16 -19.68
C PRO A 9 -38.22 -8.11 -18.52
N GLU A 10 -38.05 -9.38 -18.82
CA GLU A 10 -37.45 -10.38 -17.89
C GLU A 10 -35.92 -10.24 -17.87
N LEU A 11 -35.32 -9.75 -18.97
CA LEU A 11 -33.88 -9.53 -19.13
C LEU A 11 -33.63 -8.12 -19.67
N LEU A 12 -32.83 -7.35 -18.96
CA LEU A 12 -32.39 -6.00 -19.35
C LEU A 12 -30.91 -6.01 -19.66
N LEU A 13 -30.55 -5.67 -20.90
CA LEU A 13 -29.20 -5.50 -21.36
C LEU A 13 -28.85 -4.01 -21.42
N LEU A 14 -27.78 -3.63 -20.75
CA LEU A 14 -27.29 -2.24 -20.69
C LEU A 14 -25.85 -2.20 -21.24
N ASP A 15 -25.66 -1.47 -22.31
CA ASP A 15 -24.34 -1.24 -22.89
C ASP A 15 -23.89 0.18 -22.54
N GLU A 16 -22.80 0.29 -21.77
CA GLU A 16 -22.23 1.54 -21.26
C GLU A 16 -23.27 2.56 -20.73
N PRO A 17 -24.20 2.14 -19.86
CA PRO A 17 -25.33 2.98 -19.50
C PRO A 17 -24.95 4.24 -18.73
N THR A 18 -23.73 4.31 -18.23
CA THR A 18 -23.18 5.44 -17.43
C THR A 18 -22.33 6.40 -18.26
N ALA A 19 -22.11 6.11 -19.54
CA ALA A 19 -21.32 6.98 -20.42
C ALA A 19 -21.92 8.37 -20.52
N ASN A 20 -21.08 9.40 -20.40
CA ASN A 20 -21.45 10.82 -20.48
C ASN A 20 -22.45 11.32 -19.41
N LEU A 21 -22.64 10.58 -18.32
CA LEU A 21 -23.40 11.03 -17.16
C LEU A 21 -22.47 11.53 -16.06
N ASP A 22 -22.91 12.52 -15.31
CA ASP A 22 -22.22 12.90 -14.07
C ASP A 22 -22.40 11.83 -12.98
N ILE A 23 -21.57 11.91 -11.95
CA ILE A 23 -21.52 10.91 -10.86
C ILE A 23 -22.88 10.69 -10.20
N GLY A 24 -23.68 11.75 -10.02
CA GLY A 24 -25.01 11.66 -9.40
C GLY A 24 -25.97 10.84 -10.26
N TYR A 25 -26.03 11.12 -11.58
CA TYR A 25 -26.87 10.37 -12.50
C TYR A 25 -26.38 8.96 -12.76
N GLN A 26 -25.06 8.72 -12.75
CA GLN A 26 -24.49 7.37 -12.82
C GLN A 26 -24.97 6.52 -11.66
N SER A 27 -24.83 7.01 -10.42
CA SER A 27 -25.27 6.30 -9.22
C SER A 27 -26.77 6.03 -9.22
N MET A 28 -27.58 7.04 -9.58
CA MET A 28 -29.05 6.91 -9.66
C MET A 28 -29.47 5.84 -10.69
N LEU A 29 -28.81 5.78 -11.84
CA LEU A 29 -29.11 4.82 -12.89
C LEU A 29 -28.74 3.38 -12.47
N MET A 30 -27.62 3.21 -11.79
CA MET A 30 -27.18 1.90 -11.27
C MET A 30 -28.10 1.43 -10.13
N GLU A 31 -28.50 2.34 -9.25
CA GLU A 31 -29.47 2.02 -8.20
C GLU A 31 -30.81 1.59 -8.79
N LEU A 32 -31.30 2.26 -9.85
CA LEU A 32 -32.51 1.86 -10.55
C LEU A 32 -32.38 0.46 -11.14
N ALA A 33 -31.24 0.12 -11.77
CA ALA A 33 -30.98 -1.21 -12.31
C ALA A 33 -30.96 -2.29 -11.20
N SER A 34 -30.30 -1.99 -10.09
CA SER A 34 -30.29 -2.83 -8.90
C SER A 34 -31.68 -3.07 -8.30
N ARG A 35 -32.49 -2.01 -8.23
CA ARG A 35 -33.89 -2.11 -7.74
C ARG A 35 -34.77 -2.95 -8.64
N LEU A 36 -34.68 -2.81 -9.97
CA LEU A 36 -35.40 -3.65 -10.93
C LEU A 36 -35.11 -5.13 -10.72
N ASN A 37 -33.84 -5.46 -10.46
CA ASN A 37 -33.46 -6.83 -10.16
C ASN A 37 -34.02 -7.31 -8.82
N ARG A 38 -33.82 -6.54 -7.73
CA ARG A 38 -34.21 -6.96 -6.37
C ARG A 38 -35.74 -6.99 -6.15
N GLU A 39 -36.45 -5.99 -6.68
CA GLU A 39 -37.88 -5.81 -6.40
C GLU A 39 -38.78 -6.46 -7.45
N GLN A 40 -38.34 -6.55 -8.70
CA GLN A 40 -39.13 -7.03 -9.82
C GLN A 40 -38.61 -8.32 -10.45
N GLY A 41 -37.47 -8.84 -9.97
CA GLY A 41 -36.89 -10.09 -10.47
C GLY A 41 -36.28 -9.97 -11.88
N VAL A 42 -36.12 -8.77 -12.41
CA VAL A 42 -35.54 -8.54 -13.75
C VAL A 42 -34.06 -8.93 -13.74
N THR A 43 -33.63 -9.81 -14.63
CA THR A 43 -32.22 -10.08 -14.84
C THR A 43 -31.56 -8.91 -15.51
N VAL A 44 -30.54 -8.32 -14.90
CA VAL A 44 -29.80 -7.18 -15.46
C VAL A 44 -28.38 -7.59 -15.83
N ILE A 45 -27.98 -7.37 -17.07
CA ILE A 45 -26.61 -7.51 -17.53
C ILE A 45 -26.15 -6.16 -18.04
N ALA A 46 -25.06 -5.62 -17.48
CA ALA A 46 -24.53 -4.32 -17.84
C ALA A 46 -23.05 -4.39 -18.23
N ALA A 47 -22.69 -3.84 -19.38
CA ALA A 47 -21.31 -3.59 -19.72
C ALA A 47 -20.90 -2.23 -19.12
N ILE A 48 -19.93 -2.23 -18.21
CA ILE A 48 -19.53 -1.05 -17.44
C ILE A 48 -18.01 -0.93 -17.45
N HIS A 49 -17.49 0.25 -17.69
CA HIS A 49 -16.04 0.52 -17.63
C HIS A 49 -15.57 0.89 -16.24
N ASP A 50 -16.40 1.53 -15.42
CA ASP A 50 -16.05 1.90 -14.05
C ASP A 50 -16.27 0.73 -13.11
N ILE A 51 -15.16 0.02 -12.81
CA ILE A 51 -15.16 -1.13 -11.91
C ILE A 51 -15.61 -0.73 -10.50
N ASN A 52 -15.15 0.43 -10.01
CA ASN A 52 -15.47 0.90 -8.67
C ASN A 52 -16.96 1.23 -8.53
N LEU A 53 -17.59 1.77 -9.57
CA LEU A 53 -19.03 1.96 -9.61
C LEU A 53 -19.75 0.60 -9.64
N ALA A 54 -19.30 -0.33 -10.48
CA ALA A 54 -19.96 -1.62 -10.66
C ALA A 54 -20.04 -2.45 -9.36
N VAL A 55 -18.96 -2.48 -8.55
CA VAL A 55 -18.90 -3.28 -7.32
C VAL A 55 -19.87 -2.85 -6.23
N HIS A 56 -20.40 -1.63 -6.30
CA HIS A 56 -21.42 -1.14 -5.38
C HIS A 56 -22.84 -1.60 -5.71
N HIS A 57 -23.05 -2.05 -6.95
CA HIS A 57 -24.41 -2.30 -7.46
C HIS A 57 -24.68 -3.72 -7.96
N PHE A 58 -23.62 -4.51 -8.20
CA PHE A 58 -23.72 -5.85 -8.76
C PHE A 58 -22.98 -6.89 -7.93
N ASP A 59 -23.53 -8.12 -7.86
CA ASP A 59 -22.95 -9.22 -7.08
C ASP A 59 -22.08 -10.16 -7.91
N ARG A 60 -22.28 -10.18 -9.24
CA ARG A 60 -21.59 -11.10 -10.14
C ARG A 60 -20.94 -10.34 -11.29
N PHE A 61 -19.75 -10.77 -11.64
CA PHE A 61 -18.90 -10.11 -12.63
C PHE A 61 -18.41 -11.09 -13.67
N ILE A 62 -18.30 -10.61 -14.90
CA ILE A 62 -17.64 -11.30 -16.01
C ILE A 62 -16.60 -10.34 -16.55
N LEU A 63 -15.32 -10.70 -16.43
CA LEU A 63 -14.22 -9.93 -16.98
C LEU A 63 -13.89 -10.42 -18.38
N LEU A 64 -13.96 -9.52 -19.35
CA LEU A 64 -13.67 -9.79 -20.74
C LEU A 64 -12.34 -9.13 -21.15
N SER A 65 -11.53 -9.86 -21.91
CA SER A 65 -10.32 -9.30 -22.52
C SER A 65 -10.02 -10.05 -23.84
N GLY A 66 -9.68 -9.30 -24.88
CA GLY A 66 -9.39 -9.87 -26.20
C GLY A 66 -10.52 -10.75 -26.76
N GLY A 67 -11.78 -10.39 -26.50
CA GLY A 67 -12.97 -11.14 -26.94
C GLY A 67 -13.21 -12.46 -26.20
N ARG A 68 -12.55 -12.70 -25.08
CA ARG A 68 -12.67 -13.92 -24.27
C ARG A 68 -13.04 -13.61 -22.83
N VAL A 69 -13.76 -14.54 -22.19
CA VAL A 69 -14.00 -14.51 -20.74
C VAL A 69 -12.70 -14.89 -20.03
N MET A 70 -12.15 -13.97 -19.27
CA MET A 70 -10.96 -14.21 -18.44
C MET A 70 -11.30 -14.73 -17.06
N ALA A 71 -12.36 -14.19 -16.45
CA ALA A 71 -12.83 -14.59 -15.14
C ALA A 71 -14.34 -14.34 -15.05
N ALA A 72 -15.05 -15.16 -14.27
CA ALA A 72 -16.45 -14.98 -13.97
C ALA A 72 -16.72 -15.47 -12.54
N GLY A 73 -17.48 -14.69 -11.76
CA GLY A 73 -17.75 -15.00 -10.35
C GLY A 73 -18.17 -13.79 -9.55
N ARG A 74 -17.91 -13.81 -8.26
CA ARG A 74 -18.10 -12.66 -7.36
C ARG A 74 -16.95 -11.64 -7.54
N ALA A 75 -17.16 -10.44 -7.01
CA ALA A 75 -16.16 -9.35 -7.12
C ALA A 75 -14.78 -9.79 -6.62
N GLU A 76 -14.71 -10.52 -5.49
CA GLU A 76 -13.47 -11.00 -4.89
C GLU A 76 -12.68 -11.97 -5.78
N GLU A 77 -13.38 -12.74 -6.58
CA GLU A 77 -12.79 -13.76 -7.47
C GLU A 77 -12.33 -13.15 -8.80
N VAL A 78 -13.06 -12.15 -9.27
CA VAL A 78 -12.89 -11.56 -10.60
C VAL A 78 -12.02 -10.32 -10.58
N ILE A 79 -12.24 -9.43 -9.60
CA ILE A 79 -11.58 -8.13 -9.50
C ILE A 79 -10.33 -8.25 -8.61
N THR A 80 -9.30 -8.89 -9.16
CA THR A 80 -8.00 -9.06 -8.53
C THR A 80 -6.94 -8.19 -9.23
N ALA A 81 -5.90 -7.80 -8.51
CA ALA A 81 -4.78 -7.04 -9.10
C ALA A 81 -4.18 -7.75 -10.33
N GLU A 82 -4.12 -9.08 -10.30
CA GLU A 82 -3.61 -9.89 -11.41
C GLU A 82 -4.53 -9.82 -12.63
N ASN A 83 -5.84 -10.00 -12.44
CA ASN A 83 -6.81 -9.94 -13.52
C ASN A 83 -6.88 -8.54 -14.15
N ILE A 84 -6.83 -7.48 -13.32
CA ILE A 84 -6.78 -6.10 -13.80
C ILE A 84 -5.51 -5.86 -14.63
N ARG A 85 -4.36 -6.33 -14.15
CA ARG A 85 -3.10 -6.22 -14.91
C ARG A 85 -3.17 -6.95 -16.25
N LYS A 86 -3.71 -8.17 -16.28
CA LYS A 86 -3.84 -8.96 -17.50
C LYS A 86 -4.81 -8.35 -18.51
N SER A 87 -5.90 -7.74 -18.03
CA SER A 87 -6.96 -7.21 -18.89
C SER A 87 -6.69 -5.82 -19.41
N TYR A 88 -6.16 -4.94 -18.55
CA TYR A 88 -5.98 -3.52 -18.84
C TYR A 88 -4.53 -3.10 -19.05
N GLY A 89 -3.56 -3.99 -18.80
CA GLY A 89 -2.13 -3.67 -18.92
C GLY A 89 -1.63 -2.66 -17.88
N VAL A 90 -2.43 -2.39 -16.84
CA VAL A 90 -2.08 -1.43 -15.78
C VAL A 90 -1.82 -2.16 -14.47
N GLN A 91 -0.93 -1.60 -13.66
CA GLN A 91 -0.82 -2.04 -12.29
C GLN A 91 -1.94 -1.45 -11.46
N ALA A 92 -2.58 -2.30 -10.68
CA ALA A 92 -3.61 -1.90 -9.75
C ALA A 92 -3.44 -2.65 -8.44
N SER A 93 -3.85 -2.03 -7.36
CA SER A 93 -4.10 -2.70 -6.11
C SER A 93 -5.61 -2.83 -5.89
N THR A 94 -5.99 -3.93 -5.27
CA THR A 94 -7.37 -4.18 -4.88
C THR A 94 -7.43 -4.29 -3.37
N TYR A 95 -8.34 -3.58 -2.74
CA TYR A 95 -8.52 -3.61 -1.30
C TYR A 95 -10.02 -3.52 -0.96
N ARG A 96 -10.39 -4.04 0.21
CA ARG A 96 -11.75 -3.93 0.71
C ARG A 96 -11.94 -2.58 1.41
N HIS A 97 -12.91 -1.78 0.95
CA HIS A 97 -13.19 -0.48 1.55
C HIS A 97 -13.61 -0.65 3.01
N PRO A 98 -12.97 0.03 3.99
CA PRO A 98 -13.17 -0.24 5.41
C PRO A 98 -14.58 0.04 5.91
N LEU A 99 -15.30 0.99 5.30
CA LEU A 99 -16.66 1.35 5.71
C LEU A 99 -17.75 0.56 4.97
N HIS A 100 -17.56 0.28 3.69
CA HIS A 100 -18.59 -0.32 2.85
C HIS A 100 -18.35 -1.81 2.57
N GLY A 101 -17.16 -2.33 2.89
CA GLY A 101 -16.81 -3.73 2.70
C GLY A 101 -16.68 -4.18 1.24
N VAL A 102 -16.89 -3.29 0.27
CA VAL A 102 -16.78 -3.60 -1.16
C VAL A 102 -15.34 -3.51 -1.64
N ILE A 103 -15.00 -4.27 -2.68
CA ILE A 103 -13.68 -4.19 -3.30
C ILE A 103 -13.54 -2.87 -4.03
N GLN A 104 -12.37 -2.23 -3.86
CA GLN A 104 -11.97 -1.07 -4.65
C GLN A 104 -10.69 -1.35 -5.43
N VAL A 105 -10.61 -0.75 -6.61
CA VAL A 105 -9.45 -0.81 -7.50
C VAL A 105 -8.81 0.57 -7.55
N SER A 106 -7.52 0.64 -7.22
CA SER A 106 -6.70 1.84 -7.40
C SER A 106 -5.58 1.55 -8.40
N VAL A 107 -5.50 2.35 -9.46
CA VAL A 107 -4.41 2.26 -10.45
C VAL A 107 -3.14 2.83 -9.86
N VAL A 108 -2.08 2.05 -9.90
CA VAL A 108 -0.75 2.45 -9.39
C VAL A 108 0.00 3.18 -10.50
N LYS A 109 0.40 4.41 -10.25
CA LYS A 109 1.36 5.13 -11.10
C LYS A 109 2.78 4.79 -10.61
N GLY A 110 3.44 3.89 -11.29
CA GLY A 110 4.81 3.50 -10.96
C GLY A 110 5.29 2.36 -11.85
N PRO A 111 6.60 2.05 -11.87
CA PRO A 111 7.09 0.91 -12.62
C PRO A 111 6.40 -0.37 -12.15
N ALA A 112 6.05 -1.22 -13.10
CA ALA A 112 5.39 -2.49 -12.87
C ALA A 112 6.15 -3.33 -11.83
N ALA A 113 5.43 -4.08 -10.96
CA ALA A 113 6.06 -4.98 -9.98
C ALA A 113 6.98 -6.05 -10.61
N GLY A 114 6.95 -6.20 -11.96
CA GLY A 114 7.87 -7.03 -12.74
C GLY A 114 9.01 -6.23 -13.39
N GLU A 115 8.94 -4.89 -13.43
CA GLU A 115 9.97 -3.98 -13.96
C GLU A 115 10.77 -3.29 -12.84
N ARG A 116 10.55 -3.67 -11.57
CA ARG A 116 11.51 -3.31 -10.53
C ARG A 116 12.84 -3.86 -10.99
N SER A 117 13.75 -2.97 -11.35
CA SER A 117 15.12 -3.36 -11.65
C SER A 117 15.58 -4.29 -10.52
N ASN A 118 15.89 -5.55 -10.84
CA ASN A 118 16.40 -6.54 -9.89
C ASN A 118 17.70 -6.10 -9.18
N GLY A 119 18.07 -4.82 -9.29
CA GLY A 119 19.32 -4.24 -8.85
C GLY A 119 19.23 -3.05 -7.90
N GLY A 120 18.03 -2.55 -7.52
CA GLY A 120 17.95 -1.46 -6.54
C GLY A 120 18.31 -1.90 -5.12
N PRO A 121 18.87 -1.00 -4.27
CA PRO A 121 19.27 -1.32 -2.92
C PRO A 121 18.07 -1.76 -2.07
N GLN A 122 18.29 -2.75 -1.21
CA GLN A 122 17.27 -3.19 -0.26
C GLN A 122 17.30 -2.29 0.97
N VAL A 123 16.16 -1.69 1.30
CA VAL A 123 16.03 -0.74 2.40
C VAL A 123 14.90 -1.14 3.33
N HIS A 124 15.19 -1.20 4.62
CA HIS A 124 14.17 -1.41 5.64
C HIS A 124 13.75 -0.07 6.25
N VAL A 125 12.45 0.21 6.26
CA VAL A 125 11.88 1.45 6.82
C VAL A 125 11.17 1.12 8.13
N ILE A 126 11.63 1.74 9.22
CA ILE A 126 11.11 1.53 10.57
C ILE A 126 9.75 2.17 10.75
N GLY A 127 8.79 1.41 11.29
CA GLY A 127 7.47 1.93 11.62
C GLY A 127 6.63 2.32 10.40
N GLY A 128 5.62 3.12 10.64
CA GLY A 128 4.63 3.55 9.64
C GLY A 128 4.06 4.93 9.98
N GLY A 129 2.74 5.06 9.85
CA GLY A 129 2.05 6.34 10.00
C GLY A 129 2.09 7.17 8.72
N GLU A 130 1.37 8.29 8.74
CA GLU A 130 1.36 9.22 7.61
C GLU A 130 2.71 9.91 7.42
N GLU A 131 3.45 10.08 8.49
CA GLU A 131 4.77 10.71 8.50
C GLU A 131 5.85 9.86 7.81
N ALA A 132 5.66 8.54 7.75
CA ALA A 132 6.58 7.64 7.04
C ALA A 132 6.30 7.58 5.52
N LEU A 133 5.07 7.90 5.09
CA LEU A 133 4.66 7.77 3.68
C LEU A 133 5.57 8.51 2.70
N PRO A 134 5.96 9.79 2.91
CA PRO A 134 6.84 10.50 1.99
C PRO A 134 8.19 9.78 1.79
N THR A 135 8.73 9.17 2.86
CA THR A 135 9.98 8.39 2.79
C THR A 135 9.78 7.11 1.97
N LEU A 136 8.70 6.38 2.24
CA LEU A 136 8.34 5.15 1.51
C LEU A 136 8.10 5.42 0.02
N GLU A 137 7.34 6.46 -0.30
CA GLU A 137 7.04 6.86 -1.67
C GLU A 137 8.31 7.24 -2.43
N LEU A 138 9.16 8.09 -1.86
CA LEU A 138 10.41 8.53 -2.48
C LEU A 138 11.33 7.34 -2.79
N LEU A 139 11.57 6.48 -1.80
CA LEU A 139 12.44 5.32 -1.98
C LEU A 139 11.88 4.33 -3.00
N ASN A 140 10.56 4.10 -2.99
CA ASN A 140 9.89 3.25 -3.97
C ASN A 140 9.98 3.82 -5.40
N GLN A 141 9.77 5.14 -5.57
CA GLN A 141 9.93 5.83 -6.87
C GLN A 141 11.37 5.77 -7.39
N LYS A 142 12.35 5.72 -6.51
CA LYS A 142 13.78 5.59 -6.87
C LYS A 142 14.22 4.14 -7.10
N GLY A 143 13.29 3.19 -7.08
CA GLY A 143 13.55 1.80 -7.40
C GLY A 143 14.19 0.98 -6.27
N CYS A 144 14.19 1.49 -5.03
CA CYS A 144 14.63 0.71 -3.88
C CYS A 144 13.68 -0.48 -3.62
N ARG A 145 14.24 -1.61 -3.20
CA ARG A 145 13.48 -2.74 -2.69
C ARG A 145 13.18 -2.50 -1.21
N LEU A 146 11.93 -2.30 -0.86
CA LEU A 146 11.54 -1.91 0.48
C LEU A 146 11.03 -3.09 1.30
N SER A 147 11.26 -3.02 2.60
CA SER A 147 10.52 -3.73 3.63
C SER A 147 10.12 -2.73 4.72
N VAL A 148 9.01 -2.97 5.40
CA VAL A 148 8.38 -2.00 6.29
C VAL A 148 8.03 -2.64 7.63
N GLY A 149 8.19 -1.93 8.69
CA GLY A 149 7.67 -2.38 9.98
C GLY A 149 8.60 -2.12 11.17
N PRO A 150 8.10 -2.48 12.37
CA PRO A 150 6.77 -3.02 12.67
C PRO A 150 5.66 -1.96 12.56
N VAL A 151 4.50 -2.36 12.08
CA VAL A 151 3.31 -1.49 11.92
C VAL A 151 2.05 -2.22 12.35
N SER A 152 0.99 -1.48 12.69
CA SER A 152 -0.33 -2.10 12.90
C SER A 152 -1.04 -2.37 11.57
N ALA A 153 -1.99 -3.31 11.55
CA ALA A 153 -2.75 -3.65 10.34
C ALA A 153 -3.54 -2.46 9.75
N GLN A 154 -3.87 -1.47 10.57
CA GLN A 154 -4.62 -0.27 10.16
C GLN A 154 -3.72 0.91 9.77
N ASP A 155 -2.41 0.75 9.93
CA ASP A 155 -1.41 1.78 9.67
C ASP A 155 -1.30 2.11 8.18
N SER A 156 -1.03 3.37 7.85
CA SER A 156 -0.83 3.80 6.46
C SER A 156 0.41 3.18 5.83
N GLY A 157 1.46 2.92 6.59
CA GLY A 157 2.64 2.17 6.14
C GLY A 157 2.31 0.71 5.81
N CYS A 158 1.42 0.06 6.59
CA CYS A 158 0.92 -1.27 6.29
C CYS A 158 0.11 -1.28 4.97
N ARG A 159 -0.77 -0.31 4.78
CA ARG A 159 -1.52 -0.15 3.52
C ARG A 159 -0.60 0.09 2.34
N PHE A 160 0.41 0.95 2.50
CA PHE A 160 1.43 1.18 1.48
C PHE A 160 2.19 -0.10 1.13
N ALA A 161 2.61 -0.86 2.13
CA ALA A 161 3.32 -2.12 1.93
C ALA A 161 2.47 -3.16 1.18
N HIS A 162 1.24 -3.35 1.58
CA HIS A 162 0.30 -4.24 0.88
C HIS A 162 0.04 -3.77 -0.56
N PHE A 163 -0.18 -2.47 -0.76
CA PHE A 163 -0.41 -1.87 -2.08
C PHE A 163 0.76 -2.15 -3.04
N HIS A 164 1.98 -2.08 -2.55
CA HIS A 164 3.19 -2.32 -3.33
C HIS A 164 3.73 -3.76 -3.24
N SER A 165 3.00 -4.67 -2.57
CA SER A 165 3.43 -6.06 -2.33
C SER A 165 4.83 -6.14 -1.70
N LEU A 166 5.07 -5.32 -0.67
CA LEU A 166 6.32 -5.27 0.07
C LEU A 166 6.27 -6.20 1.30
N PRO A 167 7.39 -6.78 1.71
CA PRO A 167 7.49 -7.43 3.01
C PRO A 167 7.14 -6.44 4.12
N VAL A 168 6.25 -6.85 5.04
CA VAL A 168 5.77 -6.01 6.13
C VAL A 168 5.60 -6.82 7.40
N ILE A 169 6.08 -6.29 8.52
CA ILE A 169 5.85 -6.88 9.85
C ILE A 169 4.64 -6.20 10.46
N ILE A 170 3.61 -7.00 10.72
CA ILE A 170 2.36 -6.52 11.29
C ILE A 170 2.28 -6.97 12.73
N VAL A 171 2.12 -6.02 13.64
CA VAL A 171 1.94 -6.27 15.07
C VAL A 171 0.55 -5.79 15.51
N PRO A 172 -0.08 -6.44 16.49
CA PRO A 172 -1.34 -5.97 17.04
C PRO A 172 -1.18 -4.56 17.64
N PRO A 173 -2.17 -3.67 17.50
CA PRO A 173 -2.09 -2.33 18.08
C PRO A 173 -2.01 -2.40 19.61
N PHE A 174 -1.23 -1.50 20.20
CA PHE A 174 -1.04 -1.37 21.66
C PHE A 174 -0.44 -2.60 22.37
N THR A 175 0.18 -3.52 21.64
CA THR A 175 0.92 -4.65 22.21
C THR A 175 2.41 -4.48 21.95
N SER A 176 3.22 -4.94 22.91
CA SER A 176 4.67 -5.10 22.67
C SER A 176 4.90 -6.23 21.67
N MET A 177 5.92 -6.09 20.83
CA MET A 177 6.36 -7.18 19.97
C MET A 177 6.79 -8.40 20.82
N ASP A 178 6.31 -9.58 20.45
CA ASP A 178 6.83 -10.82 20.98
C ASP A 178 8.21 -11.17 20.37
N ASN A 179 8.87 -12.20 20.87
CA ASN A 179 10.19 -12.57 20.40
C ASN A 179 10.19 -13.00 18.93
N SER A 180 9.11 -13.60 18.43
CA SER A 180 9.01 -14.00 17.02
C SER A 180 9.01 -12.81 16.08
N HIS A 181 8.23 -11.78 16.40
CA HIS A 181 8.21 -10.54 15.61
C HIS A 181 9.56 -9.79 15.68
N LYS A 182 10.25 -9.83 16.83
CA LYS A 182 11.59 -9.24 16.97
C LYS A 182 12.61 -9.94 16.09
N ASP A 183 12.61 -11.27 16.10
CA ASP A 183 13.54 -12.07 15.28
C ASP A 183 13.30 -11.82 13.78
N GLU A 184 12.04 -11.76 13.35
CA GLU A 184 11.68 -11.45 11.97
C GLU A 184 12.10 -10.02 11.59
N HIS A 185 11.89 -9.05 12.47
CA HIS A 185 12.26 -7.65 12.24
C HIS A 185 13.79 -7.50 12.13
N LEU A 186 14.55 -8.09 13.04
CA LEU A 186 16.01 -8.14 12.96
C LEU A 186 16.49 -8.80 11.66
N ALA A 187 15.83 -9.88 11.23
CA ALA A 187 16.18 -10.55 9.98
C ALA A 187 15.96 -9.64 8.76
N LEU A 188 14.85 -8.88 8.70
CA LEU A 188 14.61 -7.91 7.64
C LEU A 188 15.62 -6.76 7.64
N MET A 189 15.95 -6.21 8.81
CA MET A 189 16.97 -5.16 8.92
C MET A 189 18.36 -5.67 8.52
N ARG A 190 18.72 -6.88 8.91
CA ARG A 190 20.01 -7.49 8.54
C ARG A 190 20.12 -7.78 7.05
N SER A 191 19.03 -8.19 6.41
CA SER A 191 18.99 -8.43 4.96
C SER A 191 19.02 -7.15 4.14
N ALA A 192 18.61 -6.02 4.71
CA ALA A 192 18.64 -4.73 4.05
C ALA A 192 20.06 -4.17 3.93
N GLU A 193 20.31 -3.37 2.91
CA GLU A 193 21.57 -2.62 2.73
C GLU A 193 21.61 -1.37 3.60
N ALA A 194 20.44 -0.85 3.97
CA ALA A 194 20.29 0.28 4.86
C ALA A 194 18.99 0.20 5.66
N VAL A 195 19.00 0.80 6.85
CA VAL A 195 17.82 0.97 7.70
C VAL A 195 17.50 2.47 7.78
N VAL A 196 16.23 2.82 7.64
CA VAL A 196 15.75 4.20 7.70
C VAL A 196 14.75 4.37 8.83
N VAL A 197 15.02 5.32 9.71
CA VAL A 197 14.10 5.78 10.76
C VAL A 197 13.42 7.05 10.24
N PRO A 198 12.18 6.96 9.75
CA PRO A 198 11.44 8.12 9.23
C PRO A 198 10.99 9.04 10.39
N PRO A 199 10.42 10.23 10.10
CA PRO A 199 10.06 11.21 11.12
C PRO A 199 8.76 10.84 11.87
N ILE A 200 8.66 9.61 12.35
CA ILE A 200 7.50 9.08 13.09
C ILE A 200 7.49 9.52 14.54
N PRO A 201 6.31 9.55 15.20
CA PRO A 201 6.21 9.76 16.63
C PRO A 201 6.68 8.52 17.41
N PHE A 202 7.36 8.75 18.54
CA PHE A 202 7.78 7.72 19.49
C PHE A 202 7.05 7.84 20.80
N GLY A 203 6.47 6.73 21.25
CA GLY A 203 5.85 6.54 22.54
C GLY A 203 6.34 5.25 23.19
N GLU A 204 5.86 4.92 24.40
CA GLU A 204 6.27 3.70 25.12
C GLU A 204 6.03 2.41 24.29
N GLY A 205 4.99 2.38 23.44
CA GLY A 205 4.63 1.19 22.67
C GLY A 205 5.60 0.84 21.53
N ASN A 206 6.24 1.84 20.91
CA ASN A 206 7.17 1.62 19.80
C ASN A 206 8.64 1.96 20.13
N LEU A 207 8.90 2.46 21.32
CA LEU A 207 10.26 2.74 21.78
C LEU A 207 11.18 1.50 21.75
N PRO A 208 10.73 0.28 22.11
CA PRO A 208 11.56 -0.91 22.06
C PRO A 208 12.14 -1.24 20.67
N ILE A 209 11.52 -0.75 19.58
CA ILE A 209 12.03 -0.91 18.21
C ILE A 209 13.44 -0.30 18.07
N LEU A 210 13.72 0.77 18.80
CA LEU A 210 15.03 1.43 18.76
C LEU A 210 16.15 0.54 19.34
N GLU A 211 15.85 -0.39 20.24
CA GLU A 211 16.84 -1.36 20.75
C GLU A 211 17.31 -2.31 19.62
N GLU A 212 16.40 -2.65 18.72
CA GLU A 212 16.71 -3.49 17.58
C GLU A 212 17.48 -2.71 16.50
N VAL A 213 17.14 -1.43 16.31
CA VAL A 213 17.92 -0.52 15.45
C VAL A 213 19.33 -0.34 15.99
N GLU A 214 19.50 -0.19 17.32
CA GLU A 214 20.82 -0.13 17.97
C GLU A 214 21.64 -1.39 17.69
N THR A 215 21.00 -2.56 17.75
CA THR A 215 21.66 -3.84 17.50
C THR A 215 22.27 -3.88 16.09
N VAL A 216 21.49 -3.55 15.06
CA VAL A 216 21.99 -3.57 13.67
C VAL A 216 22.97 -2.43 13.38
N LEU A 217 22.87 -1.30 14.06
CA LEU A 217 23.84 -0.21 13.99
C LEU A 217 25.22 -0.69 14.51
N LYS A 218 25.24 -1.37 15.64
CA LYS A 218 26.46 -1.98 16.23
C LYS A 218 27.07 -3.08 15.33
N GLU A 219 26.22 -3.77 14.56
CA GLU A 219 26.65 -4.73 13.54
C GLU A 219 27.21 -4.04 12.28
N GLY A 220 27.27 -2.70 12.25
CA GLY A 220 27.81 -1.89 11.14
C GLY A 220 26.82 -1.66 10.00
N LYS A 221 25.51 -1.85 10.23
CA LYS A 221 24.47 -1.55 9.25
C LYS A 221 24.31 -0.03 9.11
N PRO A 222 24.30 0.54 7.88
CA PRO A 222 23.97 1.95 7.67
C PRO A 222 22.58 2.27 8.18
N VAL A 223 22.48 3.25 9.10
CA VAL A 223 21.22 3.74 9.67
C VAL A 223 21.07 5.21 9.35
N TYR A 224 19.95 5.58 8.75
CA TYR A 224 19.59 6.95 8.42
C TYR A 224 18.40 7.40 9.27
N ILE A 225 18.53 8.57 9.92
CA ILE A 225 17.50 9.14 10.79
C ILE A 225 17.00 10.43 10.16
N ILE A 226 15.71 10.51 9.87
CA ILE A 226 15.12 11.67 9.20
C ILE A 226 14.54 12.64 10.23
N ASP A 227 14.85 13.94 10.06
CA ASP A 227 14.32 15.04 10.88
C ASP A 227 14.49 14.82 12.39
N LEU A 228 15.73 14.54 12.81
CA LEU A 228 16.06 14.36 14.21
C LEU A 228 15.72 15.61 15.06
N ILE A 229 15.82 16.81 14.48
CA ILE A 229 15.52 18.08 15.17
C ILE A 229 14.03 18.19 15.49
N GLY A 230 13.16 17.83 14.53
CA GLY A 230 11.71 17.85 14.72
C GLY A 230 11.21 16.79 15.69
N LEU A 231 12.05 15.83 16.08
CA LEU A 231 11.68 14.76 17.00
C LEU A 231 11.29 15.28 18.40
N GLU A 232 11.78 16.43 18.85
CA GLU A 232 11.37 17.02 20.14
C GLU A 232 9.86 17.13 20.31
N LYS A 233 9.14 17.38 19.21
CA LYS A 233 7.68 17.51 19.21
C LYS A 233 6.96 16.16 19.06
N ARG A 234 7.68 15.09 18.72
CA ARG A 234 7.15 13.77 18.43
C ARG A 234 7.63 12.67 19.40
N ASP A 235 8.52 13.02 20.33
CA ASP A 235 8.99 12.11 21.38
C ASP A 235 8.09 12.19 22.61
N TYR A 236 7.01 11.42 22.60
CA TYR A 236 6.07 11.33 23.71
C TYR A 236 6.61 10.49 24.88
N SER A 237 7.68 9.73 24.65
CA SER A 237 8.35 8.94 25.69
C SER A 237 9.42 9.74 26.46
N GLY A 238 9.92 10.83 25.86
CA GLY A 238 11.09 11.58 26.33
C GLY A 238 12.41 10.81 26.26
N ARG A 239 12.40 9.60 25.69
CA ARG A 239 13.53 8.65 25.65
C ARG A 239 14.07 8.43 24.25
N ALA A 240 13.25 8.65 23.22
CA ALA A 240 13.65 8.39 21.82
C ALA A 240 14.69 9.38 21.33
N LEU A 241 14.54 10.68 21.60
CA LEU A 241 15.49 11.70 21.16
C LEU A 241 16.90 11.50 21.73
N PRO A 242 17.10 11.25 23.05
CA PRO A 242 18.40 10.89 23.59
C PRO A 242 19.02 9.64 22.94
N LEU A 243 18.21 8.60 22.70
CA LEU A 243 18.66 7.37 22.03
C LEU A 243 19.13 7.64 20.60
N LEU A 244 18.34 8.33 19.80
CA LEU A 244 18.68 8.61 18.41
C LEU A 244 19.88 9.59 18.29
N LYS A 245 20.04 10.52 19.21
CA LYS A 245 21.27 11.34 19.31
C LYS A 245 22.51 10.48 19.58
N ARG A 246 22.39 9.48 20.47
CA ARG A 246 23.45 8.52 20.73
C ARG A 246 23.77 7.68 19.48
N PHE A 247 22.76 7.23 18.73
CA PHE A 247 22.99 6.51 17.47
C PHE A 247 23.76 7.33 16.45
N VAL A 248 23.51 8.63 16.37
CA VAL A 248 24.29 9.51 15.52
C VAL A 248 25.75 9.60 15.98
N ALA A 249 26.00 9.67 17.28
CA ALA A 249 27.37 9.61 17.83
C ALA A 249 28.07 8.28 17.56
N GLU A 250 27.31 7.19 17.43
CA GLU A 250 27.77 5.83 17.14
C GLU A 250 27.85 5.53 15.62
N GLY A 251 27.54 6.49 14.74
CA GLY A 251 27.74 6.36 13.31
C GLY A 251 26.48 6.36 12.44
N ALA A 252 25.28 6.51 13.02
CA ALA A 252 24.08 6.75 12.24
C ALA A 252 24.11 8.15 11.60
N VAL A 253 23.45 8.30 10.46
CA VAL A 253 23.44 9.54 9.69
C VAL A 253 22.12 10.27 9.88
N ALA A 254 22.16 11.47 10.48
CA ALA A 254 20.98 12.33 10.61
C ALA A 254 20.79 13.19 9.35
N LEU A 255 19.58 13.19 8.80
CA LEU A 255 19.19 14.00 7.65
C LEU A 255 18.05 14.96 8.05
N VAL A 256 18.11 16.19 7.58
CA VAL A 256 17.05 17.19 7.80
C VAL A 256 15.81 16.89 6.98
N GLY A 257 15.97 16.25 5.81
CA GLY A 257 14.89 15.90 4.91
C GLY A 257 15.22 14.66 4.10
N ILE A 258 14.25 14.18 3.32
CA ILE A 258 14.33 12.92 2.58
C ILE A 258 15.07 13.03 1.24
N ASP A 259 15.25 14.23 0.67
CA ASP A 259 15.70 14.43 -0.72
C ASP A 259 17.08 13.80 -1.02
N LYS A 260 17.98 13.84 -0.04
CA LYS A 260 19.34 13.29 -0.19
C LYS A 260 19.43 11.79 0.11
N LEU A 261 18.41 11.22 0.72
CA LEU A 261 18.41 9.84 1.20
C LEU A 261 18.70 8.81 0.08
N PRO A 262 18.05 8.85 -1.10
CA PRO A 262 18.31 7.87 -2.15
C PRO A 262 19.74 7.89 -2.66
N ALA A 263 20.31 9.08 -2.85
CA ALA A 263 21.69 9.23 -3.31
C ALA A 263 22.71 8.65 -2.30
N MET A 264 22.47 8.85 -1.01
CA MET A 264 23.34 8.32 0.05
C MET A 264 23.28 6.80 0.17
N ILE A 265 22.09 6.21 -0.01
CA ILE A 265 21.91 4.76 0.00
C ILE A 265 22.62 4.13 -1.21
N CYS A 266 22.47 4.71 -2.42
CA CYS A 266 23.12 4.21 -3.62
C CYS A 266 24.66 4.34 -3.56
N GLN A 267 25.20 5.44 -3.05
CA GLN A 267 26.66 5.65 -2.92
C GLN A 267 27.29 4.77 -1.82
N GLY A 268 26.54 4.40 -0.79
CA GLY A 268 27.00 3.48 0.25
C GLY A 268 27.26 2.06 -0.27
N GLY A 269 26.59 1.65 -1.35
CA GLY A 269 26.80 0.37 -2.04
C GLY A 269 28.12 0.31 -2.82
N GLU A 270 28.48 1.39 -3.52
CA GLU A 270 29.70 1.41 -4.37
C GLU A 270 31.00 1.27 -3.57
N LYS A 271 31.07 1.82 -2.36
CA LYS A 271 32.28 1.72 -1.50
C LYS A 271 32.55 0.30 -0.94
N ARG A 272 31.63 -0.65 -1.08
CA ARG A 272 31.81 -2.04 -0.61
C ARG A 272 32.39 -2.99 -1.67
N TYR A 273 32.41 -2.61 -2.93
CA TYR A 273 32.97 -3.43 -4.04
C TYR A 273 34.45 -3.11 -4.36
N GLU A 274 35.03 -2.09 -3.72
CA GLU A 274 36.45 -1.69 -3.91
C GLU A 274 37.36 -2.07 -2.73
N ARG A 275 37.01 -3.09 -1.92
CA ARG A 275 37.91 -3.62 -0.89
C ARG A 275 38.00 -5.13 -0.96
#